data_0a7c15b83f235286b43ded393e7de586
#
_entry.id   0a7c15b83f235286b43ded393e7de586
#
_cell.length_a   1.000
_cell.length_b   1.000
_cell.length_c   1.000
_cell.angle_alpha   90.00
_cell.angle_beta   90.00
_cell.angle_gamma   90.00
#
_symmetry.space_group_name_H-M   'P 1'
#
loop_
_entity.id
_entity.type
_entity.pdbx_description
1 polymer ?
#
loop_
_entity_poly.entity_id
_entity_poly.type
_entity_poly.pdbx_seq_one_letter_code
_entity_poly.pdbx_strand_id
1 'polypeptide(L)'
;VTRTKEIVPERKDQTKGAVTDVYFVRHGETQGYSTESGLTPLGSWQAHRRGKELARRVMMGHHVTMACADTNRARQTAEGIRKGLLDELVLFGREADVSEVTAYEEFRNFQVMTPDGFRDVTQAFRLYHSEMEKYERIGLGGRPTWLVEVDRFWGIQQGGGDPITHWLTMPMLTFEPPVAAVRRFWAGLMRIHDEAPGQSVIVATHSGPIRAFATWALGYDPGEPFNTEFVRVRLLEGGESALVLYRNRVQEVSVPDFDGLPDWWAGLEGRALPLSRREGSS
;
A
#
# COMPACT_ATOMS: atom_id res chain seq x y z
N VAL A 1 -31.63 54.01 2.90
CA VAL A 1 -31.25 52.68 3.44
C VAL A 1 -30.23 52.10 2.52
N THR A 2 -28.93 52.32 2.84
CA THR A 2 -27.79 51.87 2.06
C THR A 2 -27.42 50.44 2.52
N ARG A 3 -27.61 49.44 1.67
CA ARG A 3 -27.15 48.05 1.93
C ARG A 3 -25.65 47.97 1.74
N THR A 4 -24.94 47.79 2.84
CA THR A 4 -23.52 47.46 2.84
C THR A 4 -23.39 46.02 2.32
N LYS A 5 -22.75 45.81 1.17
CA LYS A 5 -22.35 44.49 0.67
C LYS A 5 -21.20 44.02 1.57
N GLU A 6 -21.43 42.95 2.31
CA GLU A 6 -20.36 42.17 2.93
C GLU A 6 -19.47 41.58 1.81
N ILE A 7 -18.23 42.01 1.78
CA ILE A 7 -17.18 41.43 0.95
C ILE A 7 -16.72 40.16 1.67
N VAL A 8 -17.23 38.99 1.24
CA VAL A 8 -16.66 37.70 1.62
C VAL A 8 -15.29 37.65 0.94
N PRO A 9 -14.19 37.51 1.70
CA PRO A 9 -12.88 37.37 1.08
C PRO A 9 -12.87 36.07 0.27
N GLU A 10 -12.64 36.14 -1.04
CA GLU A 10 -12.30 35.00 -1.86
C GLU A 10 -11.13 34.25 -1.19
N ARG A 11 -11.36 33.01 -0.79
CA ARG A 11 -10.27 32.10 -0.43
C ARG A 11 -9.38 32.00 -1.67
N LYS A 12 -8.27 32.74 -1.66
CA LYS A 12 -7.19 32.53 -2.62
C LYS A 12 -6.84 31.04 -2.57
N ASP A 13 -6.91 30.42 -3.73
CA ASP A 13 -6.51 29.03 -3.96
C ASP A 13 -5.03 28.85 -3.52
N GLN A 14 -4.83 28.52 -2.23
CA GLN A 14 -3.51 28.29 -1.64
C GLN A 14 -2.92 26.93 -2.02
N THR A 15 -3.60 26.17 -2.89
CA THR A 15 -3.22 24.81 -3.27
C THR A 15 -2.24 24.75 -4.46
N LYS A 16 -2.04 25.87 -5.17
CA LYS A 16 -1.02 25.95 -6.23
C LYS A 16 0.38 25.91 -5.62
N GLY A 17 1.10 24.80 -5.84
CA GLY A 17 2.47 24.58 -5.36
C GLY A 17 2.59 23.71 -4.10
N ALA A 18 1.49 23.17 -3.57
CA ALA A 18 1.53 22.34 -2.39
C ALA A 18 2.06 20.92 -2.70
N VAL A 19 3.19 20.57 -2.11
CA VAL A 19 3.85 19.26 -2.28
C VAL A 19 3.26 18.23 -1.33
N THR A 20 2.76 17.11 -1.85
CA THR A 20 2.31 15.97 -1.04
C THR A 20 3.44 14.96 -0.89
N ASP A 21 3.79 14.65 0.37
CA ASP A 21 4.79 13.63 0.72
C ASP A 21 4.08 12.37 1.22
N VAL A 22 4.34 11.23 0.59
CA VAL A 22 3.77 9.93 0.94
C VAL A 22 4.86 8.97 1.40
N TYR A 23 4.59 8.22 2.47
CA TYR A 23 5.48 7.22 3.04
C TYR A 23 4.77 5.86 3.02
N PHE A 24 5.13 4.96 2.10
CA PHE A 24 4.69 3.56 2.11
C PHE A 24 5.57 2.76 3.06
N VAL A 25 5.03 2.41 4.22
CA VAL A 25 5.77 1.79 5.32
C VAL A 25 5.41 0.31 5.41
N ARG A 26 6.40 -0.59 5.37
CA ARG A 26 6.17 -2.02 5.67
C ARG A 26 5.70 -2.16 7.12
N HIS A 27 4.72 -3.05 7.36
CA HIS A 27 4.30 -3.37 8.72
C HIS A 27 5.48 -3.83 9.62
N GLY A 28 5.35 -3.64 10.93
CA GLY A 28 6.29 -4.12 11.94
C GLY A 28 6.35 -5.64 11.99
N GLU A 29 7.27 -6.19 12.80
CA GLU A 29 7.34 -7.63 13.01
C GLU A 29 6.01 -8.19 13.49
N THR A 30 5.61 -9.34 12.93
CA THR A 30 4.32 -9.98 13.18
C THR A 30 4.47 -11.37 13.77
N GLN A 31 3.49 -11.79 14.55
CA GLN A 31 3.43 -13.13 15.17
C GLN A 31 3.19 -14.26 14.16
N GLY A 32 2.82 -13.94 12.93
CA GLY A 32 2.54 -14.92 11.88
C GLY A 32 2.01 -14.28 10.60
N TYR A 33 1.73 -15.11 9.61
CA TYR A 33 1.27 -14.70 8.29
C TYR A 33 -0.23 -14.91 8.10
N SER A 34 -1.06 -14.44 9.02
CA SER A 34 -2.49 -14.37 8.79
C SER A 34 -2.98 -12.93 8.77
N THR A 35 -4.14 -12.68 8.14
CA THR A 35 -4.77 -11.36 8.14
C THR A 35 -5.04 -10.86 9.56
N GLU A 36 -5.37 -11.79 10.47
CA GLU A 36 -5.66 -11.53 11.88
C GLU A 36 -4.40 -11.45 12.77
N SER A 37 -3.23 -11.85 12.24
CA SER A 37 -1.99 -11.76 13.01
C SER A 37 -1.63 -10.31 13.30
N GLY A 38 -1.45 -10.01 14.58
CA GLY A 38 -1.00 -8.71 15.06
C GLY A 38 0.53 -8.59 15.11
N LEU A 39 0.99 -7.46 15.61
CA LEU A 39 2.41 -7.20 15.82
C LEU A 39 2.92 -7.95 17.06
N THR A 40 4.20 -8.32 17.03
CA THR A 40 4.95 -8.68 18.24
C THR A 40 5.22 -7.44 19.08
N PRO A 41 5.67 -7.60 20.35
CA PRO A 41 6.18 -6.46 21.13
C PRO A 41 7.29 -5.69 20.40
N LEU A 42 8.18 -6.39 19.68
CA LEU A 42 9.21 -5.78 18.84
C LEU A 42 8.59 -5.01 17.68
N GLY A 43 7.61 -5.59 16.97
CA GLY A 43 6.89 -4.92 15.89
C GLY A 43 6.20 -3.64 16.35
N SER A 44 5.58 -3.66 17.52
CA SER A 44 4.95 -2.48 18.13
C SER A 44 5.97 -1.40 18.48
N TRP A 45 7.12 -1.79 19.02
CA TRP A 45 8.24 -0.87 19.29
C TRP A 45 8.81 -0.27 17.98
N GLN A 46 8.98 -1.11 16.93
CA GLN A 46 9.43 -0.66 15.61
C GLN A 46 8.49 0.40 15.02
N ALA A 47 7.18 0.16 15.09
CA ALA A 47 6.16 1.08 14.60
C ALA A 47 6.19 2.42 15.35
N HIS A 48 6.20 2.38 16.68
CA HIS A 48 6.26 3.57 17.51
C HIS A 48 7.57 4.38 17.25
N ARG A 49 8.71 3.71 17.18
CA ARG A 49 9.99 4.37 16.86
C ARG A 49 9.94 5.02 15.47
N ARG A 50 9.35 4.34 14.46
CA ARG A 50 9.19 4.91 13.12
C ARG A 50 8.34 6.18 13.15
N GLY A 51 7.28 6.22 13.95
CA GLY A 51 6.48 7.42 14.16
C GLY A 51 7.30 8.61 14.65
N LYS A 52 8.15 8.41 15.65
CA LYS A 52 9.06 9.44 16.15
C LYS A 52 10.04 9.95 15.07
N GLU A 53 10.57 9.05 14.24
CA GLU A 53 11.45 9.44 13.14
C GLU A 53 10.71 10.25 12.06
N LEU A 54 9.48 9.87 11.73
CA LEU A 54 8.66 10.57 10.74
C LEU A 54 8.18 11.94 11.24
N ALA A 55 7.95 12.13 12.53
CA ALA A 55 7.58 13.43 13.10
C ALA A 55 8.58 14.55 12.75
N ARG A 56 9.86 14.20 12.56
CA ARG A 56 10.91 15.17 12.18
C ARG A 56 10.85 15.56 10.70
N ARG A 57 10.08 14.82 9.89
CA ARG A 57 9.93 15.00 8.44
C ARG A 57 8.62 15.68 8.06
N VAL A 58 7.64 15.59 8.93
CA VAL A 58 6.35 16.26 8.75
C VAL A 58 6.55 17.77 8.89
N MET A 59 6.01 18.53 7.93
CA MET A 59 6.08 19.98 7.98
C MET A 59 5.09 20.54 9.02
N MET A 60 5.51 21.59 9.73
CA MET A 60 4.68 22.22 10.76
C MET A 60 3.40 22.81 10.14
N GLY A 61 2.28 22.64 10.82
CA GLY A 61 0.98 23.14 10.38
C GLY A 61 0.34 22.36 9.22
N HIS A 62 1.00 21.30 8.74
CA HIS A 62 0.44 20.43 7.69
C HIS A 62 -0.45 19.35 8.29
N HIS A 63 -1.46 18.97 7.52
CA HIS A 63 -2.25 17.78 7.81
C HIS A 63 -1.42 16.51 7.56
N VAL A 64 -1.61 15.49 8.42
CA VAL A 64 -1.00 14.17 8.27
C VAL A 64 -2.12 13.14 8.18
N THR A 65 -2.29 12.58 6.99
CA THR A 65 -3.22 11.47 6.78
C THR A 65 -2.56 10.15 7.16
N MET A 66 -3.23 9.39 8.05
CA MET A 66 -2.81 8.06 8.46
C MET A 66 -3.65 7.01 7.75
N ALA A 67 -3.02 6.20 6.90
CA ALA A 67 -3.66 5.16 6.12
C ALA A 67 -3.05 3.79 6.40
N CYS A 68 -3.80 2.71 6.12
CA CYS A 68 -3.28 1.36 6.18
C CYS A 68 -3.94 0.42 5.18
N ALA A 69 -3.29 -0.72 4.91
CA ALA A 69 -3.93 -1.87 4.30
C ALA A 69 -4.92 -2.51 5.30
N ASP A 70 -5.93 -3.21 4.77
CA ASP A 70 -6.95 -3.87 5.59
C ASP A 70 -6.47 -5.22 6.15
N THR A 71 -5.44 -5.16 7.00
CA THR A 71 -4.95 -6.29 7.80
C THR A 71 -4.61 -5.81 9.19
N ASN A 72 -4.77 -6.69 10.20
CA ASN A 72 -4.53 -6.31 11.59
C ASN A 72 -3.10 -5.79 11.82
N ARG A 73 -2.07 -6.47 11.25
CA ARG A 73 -0.66 -6.04 11.34
C ARG A 73 -0.39 -4.67 10.73
N ALA A 74 -1.03 -4.35 9.60
CA ALA A 74 -0.88 -3.04 8.98
C ALA A 74 -1.57 -1.94 9.79
N ARG A 75 -2.80 -2.20 10.26
CA ARG A 75 -3.54 -1.29 11.14
C ARG A 75 -2.78 -1.00 12.43
N GLN A 76 -2.33 -2.03 13.15
CA GLN A 76 -1.53 -1.84 14.38
C GLN A 76 -0.21 -1.12 14.12
N THR A 77 0.40 -1.30 12.94
CA THR A 77 1.59 -0.54 12.55
C THR A 77 1.26 0.94 12.37
N ALA A 78 0.18 1.26 11.66
CA ALA A 78 -0.24 2.65 11.46
C ALA A 78 -0.59 3.33 12.80
N GLU A 79 -1.29 2.65 13.68
CA GLU A 79 -1.63 3.14 15.03
C GLU A 79 -0.36 3.37 15.88
N GLY A 80 0.59 2.43 15.83
CA GLY A 80 1.88 2.56 16.50
C GLY A 80 2.70 3.74 15.97
N ILE A 81 2.72 3.94 14.65
CA ILE A 81 3.36 5.08 14.00
C ILE A 81 2.68 6.37 14.43
N ARG A 82 1.33 6.44 14.37
CA ARG A 82 0.56 7.60 14.80
C ARG A 82 0.89 8.00 16.23
N LYS A 83 0.87 7.03 17.14
CA LYS A 83 1.22 7.27 18.55
C LYS A 83 2.63 7.84 18.69
N GLY A 84 3.64 7.22 18.07
CA GLY A 84 5.02 7.69 18.15
C GLY A 84 5.21 9.07 17.53
N LEU A 85 4.48 9.38 16.47
CA LEU A 85 4.48 10.69 15.82
C LEU A 85 3.92 11.77 16.74
N LEU A 86 2.76 11.52 17.35
CA LEU A 86 2.14 12.45 18.31
C LEU A 86 3.01 12.67 19.55
N ASP A 87 3.58 11.60 20.12
CA ASP A 87 4.48 11.69 21.28
C ASP A 87 5.70 12.59 20.97
N GLU A 88 6.27 12.48 19.78
CA GLU A 88 7.46 13.26 19.38
C GLU A 88 7.08 14.71 19.05
N LEU A 89 5.92 14.96 18.43
CA LEU A 89 5.43 16.32 18.17
C LEU A 89 5.22 17.08 19.46
N VAL A 90 4.56 16.46 20.46
CA VAL A 90 4.36 17.06 21.80
C VAL A 90 5.71 17.35 22.47
N LEU A 91 6.67 16.41 22.39
CA LEU A 91 8.00 16.58 23.00
C LEU A 91 8.75 17.81 22.45
N PHE A 92 8.59 18.10 21.17
CA PHE A 92 9.23 19.25 20.51
C PHE A 92 8.37 20.51 20.48
N GLY A 93 7.22 20.53 21.14
CA GLY A 93 6.29 21.68 21.10
C GLY A 93 5.81 22.00 19.68
N ARG A 94 5.69 20.98 18.82
CA ARG A 94 5.22 21.11 17.44
C ARG A 94 3.76 20.65 17.36
N GLU A 95 2.99 21.33 16.54
CA GLU A 95 1.61 20.97 16.27
C GLU A 95 1.47 20.49 14.82
N ALA A 96 0.72 19.41 14.64
CA ALA A 96 0.24 18.94 13.36
C ALA A 96 -1.14 18.31 13.55
N ASP A 97 -2.00 18.47 12.56
CA ASP A 97 -3.29 17.79 12.52
C ASP A 97 -3.09 16.37 11.99
N VAL A 98 -3.18 15.36 12.86
CA VAL A 98 -2.93 13.95 12.53
C VAL A 98 -4.26 13.19 12.56
N SER A 99 -4.70 12.70 11.40
CA SER A 99 -5.96 11.96 11.28
C SER A 99 -5.97 10.67 12.10
N GLU A 100 -7.15 10.10 12.30
CA GLU A 100 -7.29 8.71 12.70
C GLU A 100 -6.86 7.79 11.56
N VAL A 101 -6.52 6.52 11.90
CA VAL A 101 -6.09 5.53 10.92
C VAL A 101 -7.28 5.03 10.10
N THR A 102 -7.20 5.19 8.79
CA THR A 102 -8.22 4.72 7.84
C THR A 102 -7.65 3.62 6.94
N ALA A 103 -8.42 2.55 6.73
CA ALA A 103 -8.06 1.50 5.81
C ALA A 103 -8.43 1.90 4.37
N TYR A 104 -7.50 1.65 3.44
CA TYR A 104 -7.66 1.89 2.01
C TYR A 104 -7.40 0.59 1.25
N GLU A 105 -8.36 0.16 0.44
CA GLU A 105 -8.26 -1.08 -0.31
C GLU A 105 -7.10 -1.06 -1.32
N GLU A 106 -6.79 0.11 -1.85
CA GLU A 106 -5.71 0.30 -2.81
C GLU A 106 -4.33 -0.08 -2.25
N PHE A 107 -4.15 -0.02 -0.94
CA PHE A 107 -2.88 -0.36 -0.28
C PHE A 107 -2.83 -1.79 0.27
N ARG A 108 -3.81 -2.64 -0.10
CA ARG A 108 -3.84 -4.05 0.29
C ARG A 108 -2.59 -4.81 -0.19
N ASN A 109 -2.34 -5.98 0.40
CA ASN A 109 -1.34 -6.90 -0.11
C ASN A 109 -1.70 -7.39 -1.52
N PHE A 110 -0.77 -8.01 -2.24
CA PHE A 110 -1.09 -8.64 -3.52
C PHE A 110 -1.98 -9.87 -3.31
N GLN A 111 -2.78 -10.15 -4.32
CA GLN A 111 -3.86 -11.14 -4.24
C GLN A 111 -3.58 -12.33 -5.14
N VAL A 112 -4.24 -13.43 -4.81
CA VAL A 112 -4.29 -14.66 -5.59
C VAL A 112 -5.74 -14.95 -5.94
N MET A 113 -6.01 -15.24 -7.19
CA MET A 113 -7.33 -15.69 -7.64
C MET A 113 -7.51 -17.17 -7.28
N THR A 114 -8.46 -17.44 -6.41
CA THR A 114 -8.88 -18.77 -5.98
C THR A 114 -10.28 -19.08 -6.53
N PRO A 115 -10.79 -20.30 -6.41
CA PRO A 115 -12.17 -20.62 -6.84
C PRO A 115 -13.25 -19.74 -6.19
N ASP A 116 -12.99 -19.25 -4.96
CA ASP A 116 -13.90 -18.39 -4.20
C ASP A 116 -13.67 -16.89 -4.45
N GLY A 117 -12.86 -16.53 -5.45
CA GLY A 117 -12.49 -15.16 -5.78
C GLY A 117 -11.09 -14.75 -5.31
N PHE A 118 -10.82 -13.45 -5.35
CA PHE A 118 -9.52 -12.91 -4.94
C PHE A 118 -9.32 -12.98 -3.43
N ARG A 119 -8.14 -13.47 -3.04
CA ARG A 119 -7.72 -13.60 -1.65
C ARG A 119 -6.35 -12.96 -1.45
N ASP A 120 -6.14 -12.32 -0.30
CA ASP A 120 -4.79 -11.99 0.16
C ASP A 120 -3.89 -13.23 0.08
N VAL A 121 -2.65 -13.07 -0.34
CA VAL A 121 -1.70 -14.18 -0.52
C VAL A 121 -1.57 -15.06 0.73
N THR A 122 -1.71 -14.46 1.93
CA THR A 122 -1.66 -15.22 3.19
C THR A 122 -2.94 -16.03 3.48
N GLN A 123 -4.09 -15.56 2.97
CA GLN A 123 -5.35 -16.33 3.00
C GLN A 123 -5.32 -17.45 1.96
N ALA A 124 -4.81 -17.17 0.76
CA ALA A 124 -4.64 -18.18 -0.29
C ALA A 124 -3.75 -19.33 0.18
N PHE A 125 -2.71 -19.03 0.96
CA PHE A 125 -1.84 -20.07 1.55
C PHE A 125 -2.56 -20.98 2.54
N ARG A 126 -3.45 -20.44 3.36
CA ARG A 126 -4.28 -21.29 4.26
C ARG A 126 -5.21 -22.20 3.47
N LEU A 127 -5.88 -21.65 2.46
CA LEU A 127 -6.74 -22.44 1.59
C LEU A 127 -5.93 -23.51 0.85
N TYR A 128 -4.73 -23.18 0.39
CA TYR A 128 -3.80 -24.11 -0.24
C TYR A 128 -3.54 -25.35 0.65
N HIS A 129 -3.22 -25.17 1.91
CA HIS A 129 -2.98 -26.31 2.81
C HIS A 129 -4.20 -27.25 2.92
N SER A 130 -5.39 -26.68 3.11
CA SER A 130 -6.61 -27.49 3.23
C SER A 130 -6.98 -28.20 1.92
N GLU A 131 -6.72 -27.56 0.78
CA GLU A 131 -6.98 -28.18 -0.52
C GLU A 131 -5.95 -29.25 -0.87
N MET A 132 -4.66 -29.04 -0.56
CA MET A 132 -3.62 -30.02 -0.83
C MET A 132 -3.87 -31.35 -0.14
N GLU A 133 -4.36 -31.37 1.10
CA GLU A 133 -4.76 -32.60 1.80
C GLU A 133 -5.83 -33.40 1.03
N LYS A 134 -6.75 -32.73 0.34
CA LYS A 134 -7.76 -33.39 -0.50
C LYS A 134 -7.14 -34.01 -1.74
N TYR A 135 -6.23 -33.27 -2.41
CA TYR A 135 -5.57 -33.74 -3.64
C TYR A 135 -4.57 -34.86 -3.38
N GLU A 136 -3.92 -34.91 -2.23
CA GLU A 136 -3.07 -36.05 -1.81
C GLU A 136 -3.85 -37.35 -1.70
N ARG A 137 -5.12 -37.30 -1.28
CA ARG A 137 -6.01 -38.46 -1.17
C ARG A 137 -6.57 -38.93 -2.51
N ILE A 138 -6.71 -38.00 -3.48
CA ILE A 138 -7.38 -38.28 -4.77
C ILE A 138 -6.37 -38.63 -5.88
N GLY A 139 -5.08 -38.33 -5.67
CA GLY A 139 -4.02 -38.46 -6.68
C GLY A 139 -3.89 -37.21 -7.58
N LEU A 140 -2.69 -37.03 -8.15
CA LEU A 140 -2.18 -35.74 -8.67
C LEU A 140 -2.68 -35.33 -10.06
N GLY A 141 -3.63 -36.01 -10.68
CA GLY A 141 -4.14 -35.66 -11.99
C GLY A 141 -5.09 -34.46 -11.93
N GLY A 142 -4.65 -33.30 -12.34
CA GLY A 142 -5.52 -32.15 -12.55
C GLY A 142 -5.64 -31.13 -11.41
N ARG A 143 -4.54 -30.84 -10.70
CA ARG A 143 -4.54 -29.72 -9.74
C ARG A 143 -4.89 -28.41 -10.45
N PRO A 144 -5.78 -27.56 -9.87
CA PRO A 144 -6.06 -26.24 -10.41
C PRO A 144 -4.80 -25.36 -10.50
N THR A 145 -4.73 -24.49 -11.48
CA THR A 145 -3.56 -23.62 -11.72
C THR A 145 -3.16 -22.82 -10.50
N TRP A 146 -4.14 -22.24 -9.79
CA TRP A 146 -3.86 -21.45 -8.58
C TRP A 146 -3.14 -22.26 -7.49
N LEU A 147 -3.52 -23.53 -7.34
CA LEU A 147 -2.92 -24.42 -6.34
C LEU A 147 -1.47 -24.75 -6.70
N VAL A 148 -1.19 -24.99 -7.99
CA VAL A 148 0.17 -25.21 -8.50
C VAL A 148 1.05 -23.98 -8.33
N GLU A 149 0.51 -22.79 -8.59
CA GLU A 149 1.26 -21.54 -8.48
C GLU A 149 1.53 -21.17 -7.02
N VAL A 150 0.55 -21.36 -6.13
CA VAL A 150 0.73 -21.15 -4.69
C VAL A 150 1.74 -22.15 -4.12
N ASP A 151 1.69 -23.44 -4.52
CA ASP A 151 2.66 -24.47 -4.13
C ASP A 151 4.08 -24.07 -4.52
N ARG A 152 4.28 -23.62 -5.77
CA ARG A 152 5.57 -23.15 -6.26
C ARG A 152 6.06 -21.92 -5.47
N PHE A 153 5.19 -20.94 -5.24
CA PHE A 153 5.53 -19.72 -4.51
C PHE A 153 6.03 -20.02 -3.10
N TRP A 154 5.31 -20.85 -2.35
CA TRP A 154 5.70 -21.21 -1.00
C TRP A 154 6.82 -22.24 -0.95
N GLY A 155 6.94 -23.12 -1.94
CA GLY A 155 8.05 -24.05 -2.07
C GLY A 155 9.40 -23.31 -2.22
N ILE A 156 9.42 -22.16 -2.90
CA ILE A 156 10.60 -21.30 -2.97
C ILE A 156 10.98 -20.80 -1.58
N GLN A 157 10.02 -20.34 -0.77
CA GLN A 157 10.29 -19.88 0.59
C GLN A 157 10.79 -20.99 1.49
N GLN A 158 10.19 -22.18 1.43
CA GLN A 158 10.63 -23.35 2.20
C GLN A 158 12.04 -23.80 1.83
N GLY A 159 12.42 -23.65 0.56
CA GLY A 159 13.77 -23.90 0.06
C GLY A 159 14.79 -22.80 0.38
N GLY A 160 14.41 -21.78 1.17
CA GLY A 160 15.27 -20.66 1.53
C GLY A 160 15.44 -19.62 0.44
N GLY A 161 14.64 -19.70 -0.65
CA GLY A 161 14.59 -18.71 -1.70
C GLY A 161 13.66 -17.52 -1.38
N ASP A 162 13.60 -16.57 -2.29
CA ASP A 162 12.79 -15.36 -2.17
C ASP A 162 11.56 -15.45 -3.11
N PRO A 163 10.37 -15.77 -2.58
CA PRO A 163 9.16 -15.91 -3.38
C PRO A 163 8.71 -14.57 -3.98
N ILE A 164 9.04 -13.43 -3.36
CA ILE A 164 8.70 -12.12 -3.91
C ILE A 164 9.52 -11.82 -5.17
N THR A 165 10.80 -12.16 -5.21
CA THR A 165 11.59 -12.08 -6.46
C THR A 165 10.94 -12.91 -7.56
N HIS A 166 10.46 -14.11 -7.24
CA HIS A 166 9.76 -14.95 -8.22
C HIS A 166 8.48 -14.25 -8.74
N TRP A 167 7.65 -13.72 -7.85
CA TRP A 167 6.45 -12.98 -8.22
C TRP A 167 6.76 -11.74 -9.08
N LEU A 168 7.85 -11.02 -8.79
CA LEU A 168 8.25 -9.82 -9.55
C LEU A 168 8.76 -10.14 -10.96
N THR A 169 9.34 -11.32 -11.18
CA THR A 169 10.09 -11.64 -12.40
C THR A 169 9.43 -12.70 -13.28
N MET A 170 8.54 -13.51 -12.72
CA MET A 170 7.91 -14.62 -13.44
C MET A 170 6.42 -14.39 -13.60
N PRO A 171 5.86 -14.55 -14.81
CA PRO A 171 4.43 -14.49 -15.02
C PRO A 171 3.71 -15.58 -14.22
N MET A 172 2.72 -15.18 -13.43
CA MET A 172 1.84 -16.06 -12.67
C MET A 172 0.40 -15.70 -13.03
N LEU A 173 -0.37 -16.70 -13.50
CA LEU A 173 -1.70 -16.46 -14.07
C LEU A 173 -2.77 -16.13 -13.02
N THR A 174 -2.59 -16.64 -11.81
CA THR A 174 -3.56 -16.49 -10.73
C THR A 174 -3.13 -15.47 -9.67
N PHE A 175 -1.91 -14.98 -9.75
CA PHE A 175 -1.43 -13.92 -8.86
C PHE A 175 -1.68 -12.53 -9.48
N GLU A 176 -2.03 -11.56 -8.64
CA GLU A 176 -2.05 -10.16 -9.04
C GLU A 176 -0.71 -9.78 -9.66
N PRO A 177 -0.68 -9.25 -10.89
CA PRO A 177 0.56 -8.81 -11.50
C PRO A 177 1.22 -7.69 -10.70
N PRO A 178 2.55 -7.64 -10.59
CA PRO A 178 3.23 -6.54 -9.89
C PRO A 178 2.83 -5.16 -10.42
N VAL A 179 2.62 -5.02 -11.72
CA VAL A 179 2.17 -3.75 -12.34
C VAL A 179 0.78 -3.34 -11.87
N ALA A 180 -0.13 -4.27 -11.61
CA ALA A 180 -1.46 -3.97 -11.08
C ALA A 180 -1.37 -3.45 -9.64
N ALA A 181 -0.52 -4.07 -8.81
CA ALA A 181 -0.25 -3.58 -7.45
C ALA A 181 0.34 -2.16 -7.46
N VAL A 182 1.27 -1.85 -8.36
CA VAL A 182 1.84 -0.51 -8.52
C VAL A 182 0.77 0.51 -8.91
N ARG A 183 -0.09 0.17 -9.87
CA ARG A 183 -1.14 1.08 -10.35
C ARG A 183 -2.17 1.40 -9.28
N ARG A 184 -2.64 0.41 -8.51
CA ARG A 184 -3.59 0.69 -7.44
C ARG A 184 -2.97 1.51 -6.30
N PHE A 185 -1.66 1.36 -6.02
CA PHE A 185 -0.96 2.24 -5.08
C PHE A 185 -0.97 3.68 -5.57
N TRP A 186 -0.72 3.89 -6.86
CA TRP A 186 -0.85 5.22 -7.46
C TRP A 186 -2.28 5.75 -7.39
N ALA A 187 -3.29 4.92 -7.70
CA ALA A 187 -4.69 5.32 -7.62
C ALA A 187 -5.09 5.77 -6.20
N GLY A 188 -4.67 5.00 -5.17
CA GLY A 188 -4.91 5.38 -3.77
C GLY A 188 -4.18 6.65 -3.37
N LEU A 189 -2.92 6.82 -3.83
CA LEU A 189 -2.13 8.02 -3.59
C LEU A 189 -2.80 9.25 -4.21
N MET A 190 -3.18 9.17 -5.48
CA MET A 190 -3.83 10.29 -6.18
C MET A 190 -5.18 10.63 -5.57
N ARG A 191 -5.99 9.63 -5.18
CA ARG A 191 -7.24 9.86 -4.47
C ARG A 191 -7.04 10.68 -3.18
N ILE A 192 -6.06 10.29 -2.35
CA ILE A 192 -5.76 11.03 -1.11
C ILE A 192 -5.21 12.43 -1.42
N HIS A 193 -4.38 12.55 -2.46
CA HIS A 193 -3.86 13.85 -2.90
C HIS A 193 -4.97 14.79 -3.33
N ASP A 194 -5.93 14.31 -4.12
CA ASP A 194 -7.05 15.12 -4.64
C ASP A 194 -7.99 15.57 -3.51
N GLU A 195 -8.17 14.73 -2.47
CA GLU A 195 -8.97 15.08 -1.29
C GLU A 195 -8.32 16.21 -0.47
N ALA A 196 -6.99 16.23 -0.34
CA ALA A 196 -6.25 17.22 0.43
C ALA A 196 -4.82 17.42 -0.09
N PRO A 197 -4.60 18.27 -1.10
CA PRO A 197 -3.26 18.56 -1.63
C PRO A 197 -2.32 19.16 -0.58
N GLY A 198 -1.04 18.86 -0.67
CA GLY A 198 0.00 19.47 0.18
C GLY A 198 0.10 18.90 1.58
N GLN A 199 -0.39 17.68 1.79
CA GLN A 199 -0.32 16.97 3.07
C GLN A 199 0.85 15.98 3.13
N SER A 200 1.10 15.46 4.34
CA SER A 200 1.90 14.27 4.53
C SER A 200 0.99 13.04 4.66
N VAL A 201 1.28 11.96 3.95
CA VAL A 201 0.50 10.73 3.99
C VAL A 201 1.39 9.59 4.47
N ILE A 202 0.98 8.88 5.50
CA ILE A 202 1.71 7.72 6.02
C ILE A 202 0.83 6.49 5.85
N VAL A 203 1.28 5.54 5.05
CA VAL A 203 0.55 4.33 4.69
C VAL A 203 1.28 3.10 5.21
N ALA A 204 0.71 2.40 6.19
CA ALA A 204 1.23 1.10 6.61
C ALA A 204 0.68 -0.02 5.71
N THR A 205 1.57 -0.80 5.11
CA THR A 205 1.23 -1.85 4.15
C THR A 205 2.24 -3.01 4.18
N HIS A 206 2.38 -3.75 3.08
CA HIS A 206 3.11 -5.02 3.00
C HIS A 206 4.37 -4.93 2.14
N SER A 207 5.32 -5.83 2.39
CA SER A 207 6.61 -5.86 1.70
C SER A 207 6.48 -6.08 0.19
N GLY A 208 5.65 -7.02 -0.25
CA GLY A 208 5.50 -7.35 -1.67
C GLY A 208 5.11 -6.14 -2.53
N PRO A 209 3.96 -5.46 -2.26
CA PRO A 209 3.57 -4.27 -3.00
C PRO A 209 4.57 -3.11 -2.89
N ILE A 210 5.18 -2.88 -1.71
CA ILE A 210 6.23 -1.85 -1.56
C ILE A 210 7.41 -2.15 -2.47
N ARG A 211 7.86 -3.42 -2.48
CA ARG A 211 8.99 -3.86 -3.30
C ARG A 211 8.67 -3.76 -4.79
N ALA A 212 7.44 -4.14 -5.19
CA ALA A 212 6.97 -3.95 -6.57
C ALA A 212 6.99 -2.47 -6.98
N PHE A 213 6.49 -1.59 -6.12
CA PHE A 213 6.49 -0.15 -6.35
C PHE A 213 7.92 0.40 -6.48
N ALA A 214 8.82 0.01 -5.58
CA ALA A 214 10.22 0.43 -5.61
C ALA A 214 10.94 -0.12 -6.85
N THR A 215 10.69 -1.39 -7.22
CA THR A 215 11.25 -2.01 -8.44
C THR A 215 10.81 -1.28 -9.70
N TRP A 216 9.51 -0.97 -9.80
CA TRP A 216 8.97 -0.21 -10.92
C TRP A 216 9.61 1.18 -11.03
N ALA A 217 9.71 1.90 -9.91
CA ALA A 217 10.22 3.26 -9.89
C ALA A 217 11.73 3.34 -10.16
N LEU A 218 12.51 2.40 -9.62
CA LEU A 218 13.97 2.43 -9.71
C LEU A 218 14.52 1.68 -10.95
N GLY A 219 13.70 0.86 -11.60
CA GLY A 219 14.11 0.03 -12.73
C GLY A 219 14.93 -1.22 -12.36
N TYR A 220 15.05 -1.53 -11.08
CA TYR A 220 15.69 -2.75 -10.58
C TYR A 220 15.07 -3.15 -9.23
N ASP A 221 15.17 -4.44 -8.89
CA ASP A 221 14.68 -4.93 -7.60
C ASP A 221 15.65 -4.57 -6.45
N PRO A 222 15.24 -3.71 -5.51
CA PRO A 222 16.09 -3.30 -4.39
C PRO A 222 16.15 -4.33 -3.25
N GLY A 223 15.46 -5.46 -3.39
CA GLY A 223 15.33 -6.50 -2.37
C GLY A 223 14.28 -6.20 -1.29
N GLU A 224 14.15 -7.14 -0.38
CA GLU A 224 13.13 -7.10 0.68
C GLU A 224 13.28 -5.85 1.56
N PRO A 225 12.24 -5.05 1.76
CA PRO A 225 12.25 -3.96 2.74
C PRO A 225 12.28 -4.53 4.16
N PHE A 226 13.01 -3.90 5.09
CA PHE A 226 12.97 -4.25 6.50
C PHE A 226 11.64 -3.85 7.15
N ASN A 227 11.31 -4.45 8.31
CA ASN A 227 10.13 -4.05 9.07
C ASN A 227 10.16 -2.55 9.37
N THR A 228 9.07 -1.87 9.11
CA THR A 228 8.91 -0.41 9.20
C THR A 228 9.85 0.42 8.29
N GLU A 229 10.59 -0.22 7.37
CA GLU A 229 11.25 0.51 6.29
C GLU A 229 10.20 1.09 5.34
N PHE A 230 10.52 2.20 4.68
CA PHE A 230 9.55 2.89 3.82
C PHE A 230 10.15 3.36 2.49
N VAL A 231 9.30 3.43 1.49
CA VAL A 231 9.51 4.19 0.27
C VAL A 231 8.82 5.54 0.43
N ARG A 232 9.54 6.63 0.13
CA ARG A 232 8.96 7.97 0.11
C ARG A 232 8.64 8.37 -1.32
N VAL A 233 7.45 8.89 -1.53
CA VAL A 233 7.01 9.48 -2.79
C VAL A 233 6.68 10.94 -2.55
N ARG A 234 7.28 11.81 -3.33
CA ARG A 234 6.98 13.24 -3.33
C ARG A 234 6.33 13.60 -4.64
N LEU A 235 5.04 13.90 -4.62
CA LEU A 235 4.35 14.44 -5.78
C LEU A 235 4.88 15.84 -6.09
N LEU A 236 5.24 16.07 -7.34
CA LEU A 236 5.66 17.36 -7.80
C LEU A 236 4.45 18.23 -8.14
N GLU A 237 4.70 19.52 -8.29
CA GLU A 237 3.66 20.47 -8.66
C GLU A 237 2.98 20.05 -9.98
N GLY A 238 1.64 20.06 -10.00
CA GLY A 238 0.85 19.59 -11.15
C GLY A 238 0.43 18.13 -11.08
N GLY A 239 1.05 17.29 -10.20
CA GLY A 239 0.63 15.91 -9.99
C GLY A 239 0.97 14.92 -11.12
N GLU A 240 1.65 15.38 -12.19
CA GLU A 240 1.98 14.54 -13.36
C GLU A 240 3.27 13.73 -13.16
N SER A 241 4.13 14.13 -12.23
CA SER A 241 5.39 13.46 -11.90
C SER A 241 5.64 13.42 -10.40
N ALA A 242 6.52 12.52 -9.98
CA ALA A 242 6.90 12.37 -8.59
C ALA A 242 8.36 11.97 -8.44
N LEU A 243 8.95 12.34 -7.31
CA LEU A 243 10.23 11.80 -6.87
C LEU A 243 9.99 10.61 -5.96
N VAL A 244 10.50 9.46 -6.34
CA VAL A 244 10.50 8.25 -5.52
C VAL A 244 11.87 8.11 -4.85
N LEU A 245 11.87 8.10 -3.53
CA LEU A 245 13.09 7.98 -2.72
C LEU A 245 13.04 6.66 -1.95
N TYR A 246 14.02 5.80 -2.21
CA TYR A 246 14.16 4.56 -1.45
C TYR A 246 15.63 4.28 -1.18
N ARG A 247 15.94 4.03 0.10
CA ARG A 247 17.33 3.90 0.57
C ARG A 247 18.15 5.12 0.11
N ASN A 248 19.23 4.95 -0.62
CA ASN A 248 20.09 6.04 -1.09
C ASN A 248 19.85 6.37 -2.58
N ARG A 249 18.65 6.09 -3.10
CA ARG A 249 18.29 6.33 -4.49
C ARG A 249 17.12 7.29 -4.58
N VAL A 250 17.18 8.16 -5.57
CA VAL A 250 16.10 9.09 -5.94
C VAL A 250 15.88 8.92 -7.43
N GLN A 251 14.63 8.72 -7.80
CA GLN A 251 14.21 8.60 -9.19
C GLN A 251 12.98 9.47 -9.43
N GLU A 252 13.04 10.29 -10.46
CA GLU A 252 11.85 10.97 -10.98
C GLU A 252 11.08 10.00 -11.89
N VAL A 253 9.77 9.92 -11.69
CA VAL A 253 8.87 9.07 -12.45
C VAL A 253 7.64 9.88 -12.86
N SER A 254 7.10 9.58 -14.05
CA SER A 254 5.76 10.05 -14.42
C SER A 254 4.71 9.26 -13.65
N VAL A 255 3.66 9.93 -13.19
CA VAL A 255 2.48 9.25 -12.63
C VAL A 255 1.87 8.41 -13.75
N PRO A 256 1.70 7.10 -13.58
CA PRO A 256 1.21 6.24 -14.65
C PRO A 256 -0.24 6.56 -14.99
N ASP A 257 -0.57 6.47 -16.28
CA ASP A 257 -1.95 6.44 -16.72
C ASP A 257 -2.64 5.17 -16.20
N PHE A 258 -3.83 5.34 -15.63
CA PHE A 258 -4.56 4.23 -14.98
C PHE A 258 -5.36 3.38 -15.98
N ASP A 259 -5.46 3.79 -17.24
CA ASP A 259 -6.28 3.17 -18.29
C ASP A 259 -5.65 1.95 -18.97
N GLY A 260 -4.77 1.26 -18.39
CA GLY A 260 -4.10 0.15 -19.10
C GLY A 260 -3.64 -0.98 -18.18
N LEU A 261 -4.51 -1.51 -17.30
CA LEU A 261 -4.28 -2.84 -16.71
C LEU A 261 -4.22 -3.89 -17.82
N PRO A 262 -3.38 -4.93 -17.69
CA PRO A 262 -3.41 -6.04 -18.63
C PRO A 262 -4.85 -6.54 -18.78
N ASP A 263 -5.36 -6.63 -20.01
CA ASP A 263 -6.77 -6.99 -20.31
C ASP A 263 -7.24 -8.26 -19.60
N TRP A 264 -6.32 -9.23 -19.46
CA TRP A 264 -6.61 -10.48 -18.79
C TRP A 264 -6.84 -10.30 -17.28
N TRP A 265 -6.13 -9.37 -16.61
CA TRP A 265 -6.34 -9.07 -15.19
C TRP A 265 -7.57 -8.19 -14.99
N ALA A 266 -7.74 -7.13 -15.77
CA ALA A 266 -8.92 -6.27 -15.73
C ALA A 266 -10.22 -7.05 -15.99
N GLY A 267 -10.18 -8.02 -16.91
CA GLY A 267 -11.31 -8.91 -17.17
C GLY A 267 -11.65 -9.84 -15.99
N LEU A 268 -10.70 -10.18 -15.14
CA LEU A 268 -10.90 -10.99 -13.95
C LEU A 268 -11.44 -10.17 -12.78
N GLU A 269 -10.92 -8.96 -12.54
CA GLU A 269 -11.43 -8.03 -11.52
C GLU A 269 -12.92 -7.70 -11.76
N GLY A 270 -13.32 -7.47 -13.02
CA GLY A 270 -14.71 -7.22 -13.38
C GLY A 270 -15.65 -8.41 -13.15
N ARG A 271 -15.13 -9.64 -13.00
CA ARG A 271 -15.92 -10.84 -12.69
C ARG A 271 -15.98 -11.14 -11.19
N ALA A 272 -15.00 -10.67 -10.42
CA ALA A 272 -14.88 -10.98 -8.99
C ALA A 272 -15.51 -9.93 -8.06
N LEU A 273 -15.70 -8.70 -8.54
CA LEU A 273 -16.28 -7.61 -7.77
C LEU A 273 -17.40 -6.94 -8.61
N PRO A 274 -18.63 -6.84 -8.09
CA PRO A 274 -19.57 -5.87 -8.60
C PRO A 274 -19.07 -4.49 -8.18
N LEU A 275 -18.12 -3.91 -8.94
CA LEU A 275 -17.78 -2.51 -8.80
C LEU A 275 -19.05 -1.72 -9.05
N SER A 276 -19.49 -0.97 -8.04
CA SER A 276 -20.61 -0.04 -8.20
C SER A 276 -20.34 0.80 -9.45
N ARG A 277 -21.18 0.62 -10.46
CA ARG A 277 -21.18 1.48 -11.64
C ARG A 277 -21.26 2.91 -11.12
N ARG A 278 -20.24 3.71 -11.39
CA ARG A 278 -20.43 5.15 -11.42
C ARG A 278 -21.44 5.37 -12.54
N GLU A 279 -22.68 5.66 -12.19
CA GLU A 279 -23.66 6.18 -13.12
C GLU A 279 -23.09 7.50 -13.63
N GLY A 280 -22.66 7.50 -14.89
CA GLY A 280 -22.28 8.70 -15.59
C GLY A 280 -23.49 9.59 -15.65
N SER A 281 -23.42 10.75 -15.04
CA SER A 281 -24.33 11.86 -15.31
C SER A 281 -24.07 12.31 -16.74
N SER A 282 -25.07 12.04 -17.58
CA SER A 282 -25.29 12.74 -18.86
C SER A 282 -25.60 14.21 -18.63
#